data_1a73bfebfffffedc96d4d8a907ca0cc6
#
_entry.id   1a73bfebfffffedc96d4d8a907ca0cc6
#
_cell.length_a   1.000
_cell.length_b   1.000
_cell.length_c   1.000
_cell.angle_alpha   90.00
_cell.angle_beta   90.00
_cell.angle_gamma   90.00
#
_symmetry.space_group_name_H-M   'P 1'
#
loop_
_entity.id
_entity.type
_entity.pdbx_description
1 polymer ?
#
loop_
_entity_poly.entity_id
_entity_poly.type
_entity_poly.pdbx_seq_one_letter_code
_entity_poly.pdbx_strand_id
1 'polypeptide(L)'
;IWNGHRARCRHRCLILSRAAYLGAQKYGTTFWSSDVYPEWDVLKRQIPTALNFCASGMPYWSSDIGGWQPLPDTESGEDYNSLLIGTSSTGTQVKKQNYAELYIRWFQFGAFCPTFRTHGTRKHNEVWSYGEKAEQILVKYLKLRYSLMPYIYSLAYQTTRTGAPFMRALWMDFPEEECARLQDEFMFGPAFLIAPVVECGQTQRRVYLPQGADWVDYWTGRHYRGGRWILAQAQMDCIPIFVRAGSIIPVGEDVESLQTEQKQIEARVYPGADCSFTLYSDDGKTYDYEKGVYDTLELRWDDCSKRLTANGTALPLEWCGKTIMTKVVVIDTENKENTECVTDA
;
A
#
# COMPACT_ATOMS: atom_id res chain seq x y z
N ILE A 1 13.77 21.18 -14.30
CA ILE A 1 12.41 20.71 -14.67
C ILE A 1 11.37 21.39 -13.79
N TRP A 2 11.38 21.20 -12.47
CA TRP A 2 10.40 21.72 -11.52
C TRP A 2 10.10 23.22 -11.68
N ASN A 3 11.12 24.08 -11.57
CA ASN A 3 10.95 25.52 -11.68
C ASN A 3 10.44 25.93 -13.06
N GLY A 4 10.94 25.32 -14.13
CA GLY A 4 10.50 25.60 -15.50
C GLY A 4 9.06 25.17 -15.76
N HIS A 5 8.61 24.06 -15.19
CA HIS A 5 7.21 23.62 -15.27
C HIS A 5 6.30 24.60 -14.52
N ARG A 6 6.60 24.91 -13.27
CA ARG A 6 5.80 25.83 -12.44
C ARG A 6 5.67 27.24 -13.05
N ALA A 7 6.71 27.71 -13.73
CA ALA A 7 6.67 29.02 -14.39
C ALA A 7 5.70 29.08 -15.59
N ARG A 8 5.32 27.93 -16.15
CA ARG A 8 4.54 27.84 -17.40
C ARG A 8 3.21 27.12 -17.26
N CYS A 9 3.05 26.31 -16.20
CA CYS A 9 1.88 25.46 -16.00
C CYS A 9 1.36 25.58 -14.58
N ARG A 10 0.04 25.70 -14.44
CA ARG A 10 -0.62 25.72 -13.13
C ARG A 10 -0.83 24.32 -12.54
N HIS A 11 -0.75 23.27 -13.38
CA HIS A 11 -0.93 21.91 -12.93
C HIS A 11 0.30 21.41 -12.19
N ARG A 12 0.09 20.51 -11.22
CA ARG A 12 1.14 19.85 -10.46
C ARG A 12 2.05 19.06 -11.38
N CYS A 13 3.34 19.10 -11.07
CA CYS A 13 4.38 18.36 -11.78
C CYS A 13 4.69 17.08 -11.02
N LEU A 14 4.66 15.94 -11.70
CA LEU A 14 5.22 14.68 -11.23
C LEU A 14 6.54 14.43 -11.97
N ILE A 15 7.61 14.22 -11.25
CA ILE A 15 8.92 13.87 -11.80
C ILE A 15 9.26 12.45 -11.39
N LEU A 16 9.49 11.56 -12.35
CA LEU A 16 10.01 10.21 -12.11
C LEU A 16 11.51 10.22 -12.39
N SER A 17 12.33 9.83 -11.43
CA SER A 17 13.79 9.89 -11.53
C SER A 17 14.48 8.65 -10.96
N ARG A 18 15.52 8.18 -11.66
CA ARG A 18 16.43 7.14 -11.15
C ARG A 18 17.38 7.68 -10.10
N ALA A 19 17.83 8.93 -10.27
CA ALA A 19 18.78 9.55 -9.38
C ALA A 19 18.08 10.22 -8.22
N ALA A 20 18.51 9.85 -7.01
CA ALA A 20 17.99 10.40 -5.77
C ALA A 20 19.12 11.02 -4.95
N TYR A 21 18.81 12.13 -4.28
CA TYR A 21 19.67 12.74 -3.26
C TYR A 21 18.78 13.47 -2.24
N LEU A 22 19.31 13.71 -1.06
CA LEU A 22 18.59 14.43 -0.01
C LEU A 22 18.18 15.83 -0.49
N GLY A 23 16.90 16.14 -0.39
CA GLY A 23 16.30 17.39 -0.89
C GLY A 23 15.59 17.25 -2.24
N ALA A 24 15.73 16.13 -2.97
CA ALA A 24 15.04 15.90 -4.23
C ALA A 24 13.52 15.79 -4.07
N GLN A 25 13.05 15.32 -2.91
CA GLN A 25 11.62 15.18 -2.58
C GLN A 25 10.85 16.49 -2.68
N LYS A 26 11.48 17.64 -2.42
CA LYS A 26 10.83 18.98 -2.54
C LYS A 26 10.40 19.35 -3.95
N TYR A 27 10.85 18.60 -4.95
CA TYR A 27 10.56 18.86 -6.37
C TYR A 27 9.46 17.93 -6.92
N GLY A 28 8.61 17.36 -6.08
CA GLY A 28 7.55 16.45 -6.52
C GLY A 28 8.11 15.20 -7.22
N THR A 29 9.25 14.70 -6.74
CA THR A 29 9.96 13.60 -7.37
C THR A 29 9.56 12.27 -6.72
N THR A 30 9.18 11.30 -7.55
CA THR A 30 9.09 9.90 -7.20
C THR A 30 10.29 9.13 -7.75
N PHE A 31 10.70 8.09 -7.05
CA PHE A 31 11.86 7.27 -7.39
C PHE A 31 11.44 5.82 -7.61
N TRP A 32 12.23 5.06 -8.35
CA TRP A 32 12.00 3.62 -8.55
C TRP A 32 13.31 2.85 -8.65
N SER A 33 13.21 1.53 -8.57
CA SER A 33 14.32 0.60 -8.52
C SER A 33 15.13 0.45 -9.80
N SER A 34 14.84 1.25 -10.84
CA SER A 34 15.47 1.08 -12.16
C SER A 34 15.11 -0.25 -12.84
N ASP A 35 15.90 -0.67 -13.82
CA ASP A 35 15.66 -1.76 -14.75
C ASP A 35 15.96 -3.12 -14.11
N VAL A 36 15.06 -3.59 -13.30
CA VAL A 36 15.21 -4.83 -12.52
C VAL A 36 14.73 -6.06 -13.28
N TYR A 37 15.26 -7.24 -12.92
CA TYR A 37 14.88 -8.53 -13.51
C TYR A 37 13.55 -9.06 -12.93
N PRO A 38 12.78 -9.84 -13.72
CA PRO A 38 11.55 -10.49 -13.29
C PRO A 38 11.82 -11.75 -12.45
N GLU A 39 12.34 -11.57 -11.25
CA GLU A 39 12.78 -12.65 -10.35
C GLU A 39 12.21 -12.49 -8.95
N TRP A 40 11.96 -13.61 -8.25
CA TRP A 40 11.48 -13.61 -6.87
C TRP A 40 12.45 -12.96 -5.89
N ASP A 41 13.74 -13.21 -6.02
CA ASP A 41 14.77 -12.56 -5.20
C ASP A 41 14.81 -11.04 -5.42
N VAL A 42 14.47 -10.61 -6.62
CA VAL A 42 14.37 -9.19 -6.93
C VAL A 42 13.14 -8.59 -6.27
N LEU A 43 11.97 -9.24 -6.38
CA LEU A 43 10.77 -8.81 -5.64
C LEU A 43 11.05 -8.71 -4.14
N LYS A 44 11.68 -9.73 -3.54
CA LYS A 44 12.03 -9.73 -2.12
C LYS A 44 12.89 -8.52 -1.74
N ARG A 45 13.86 -8.16 -2.57
CA ARG A 45 14.74 -6.99 -2.35
C ARG A 45 14.04 -5.64 -2.56
N GLN A 46 12.94 -5.58 -3.33
CA GLN A 46 12.19 -4.33 -3.52
C GLN A 46 11.64 -3.77 -2.20
N ILE A 47 11.24 -4.64 -1.27
CA ILE A 47 10.64 -4.22 0.00
C ILE A 47 11.66 -3.43 0.85
N PRO A 48 12.80 -4.00 1.27
CA PRO A 48 13.79 -3.25 2.05
C PRO A 48 14.36 -2.06 1.28
N THR A 49 14.46 -2.12 -0.05
CA THR A 49 14.88 -0.98 -0.85
C THR A 49 13.91 0.19 -0.71
N ALA A 50 12.60 -0.06 -0.86
CA ALA A 50 11.56 0.94 -0.67
C ALA A 50 11.60 1.54 0.75
N LEU A 51 11.73 0.68 1.77
CA LEU A 51 11.78 1.11 3.17
C LEU A 51 12.99 1.99 3.46
N ASN A 52 14.17 1.66 2.90
CA ASN A 52 15.38 2.46 3.03
C ASN A 52 15.26 3.82 2.35
N PHE A 53 14.64 3.91 1.16
CA PHE A 53 14.33 5.18 0.51
C PHE A 53 13.40 6.03 1.38
N CYS A 54 12.32 5.44 1.86
CA CYS A 54 11.36 6.12 2.72
C CYS A 54 12.01 6.61 4.03
N ALA A 55 12.81 5.77 4.69
CA ALA A 55 13.55 6.14 5.90
C ALA A 55 14.60 7.24 5.66
N SER A 56 15.12 7.35 4.43
CA SER A 56 16.05 8.40 4.01
C SER A 56 15.37 9.72 3.63
N GLY A 57 14.06 9.86 3.88
CA GLY A 57 13.30 11.09 3.58
C GLY A 57 12.85 11.23 2.13
N MET A 58 12.81 10.14 1.36
CA MET A 58 12.31 10.06 -0.01
C MET A 58 11.02 9.22 -0.04
N PRO A 59 9.88 9.77 0.35
CA PRO A 59 8.67 9.01 0.68
C PRO A 59 7.93 8.47 -0.55
N TYR A 60 8.23 8.96 -1.76
CA TYR A 60 7.56 8.52 -2.99
C TYR A 60 8.41 7.49 -3.73
N TRP A 61 8.07 6.23 -3.50
CA TRP A 61 8.71 5.07 -4.10
C TRP A 61 7.81 4.37 -5.11
N SER A 62 8.42 3.76 -6.12
CA SER A 62 7.79 2.87 -7.09
C SER A 62 8.73 1.71 -7.45
N SER A 63 8.18 0.67 -8.04
CA SER A 63 8.94 -0.37 -8.74
C SER A 63 8.26 -0.70 -10.05
N ASP A 64 9.01 -1.27 -10.99
CA ASP A 64 8.43 -1.80 -12.22
C ASP A 64 7.81 -3.16 -11.92
N ILE A 65 6.48 -3.19 -11.80
CA ILE A 65 5.74 -4.38 -11.39
C ILE A 65 6.00 -5.52 -12.38
N GLY A 66 6.46 -6.65 -11.84
CA GLY A 66 6.84 -7.83 -12.61
C GLY A 66 8.24 -7.77 -13.19
N GLY A 67 9.07 -6.76 -12.84
CA GLY A 67 10.40 -6.50 -13.38
C GLY A 67 10.35 -5.71 -14.69
N TRP A 68 11.43 -5.00 -15.03
CA TRP A 68 11.54 -4.23 -16.28
C TRP A 68 12.20 -5.04 -17.40
N GLN A 69 13.21 -5.84 -17.10
CA GLN A 69 13.95 -6.63 -18.09
C GLN A 69 13.03 -7.61 -18.84
N PRO A 70 13.35 -7.92 -20.09
CA PRO A 70 12.56 -8.89 -20.86
C PRO A 70 12.62 -10.28 -20.20
N LEU A 71 11.58 -11.04 -20.41
CA LEU A 71 11.59 -12.46 -20.08
C LEU A 71 12.49 -13.19 -21.07
N PRO A 72 13.32 -14.15 -20.63
CA PRO A 72 14.11 -14.97 -21.54
C PRO A 72 13.20 -15.72 -22.52
N ASP A 73 13.59 -15.75 -23.81
CA ASP A 73 13.01 -16.59 -24.87
C ASP A 73 11.50 -16.46 -25.16
N THR A 74 10.92 -15.25 -25.02
CA THR A 74 9.52 -15.01 -25.35
C THR A 74 9.36 -14.30 -26.68
N GLU A 75 9.64 -14.96 -27.79
CA GLU A 75 9.41 -14.36 -29.11
C GLU A 75 7.96 -14.46 -29.63
N SER A 76 7.08 -15.23 -29.02
CA SER A 76 5.75 -15.44 -29.60
C SER A 76 4.71 -15.82 -28.56
N GLY A 77 3.73 -14.96 -28.31
CA GLY A 77 2.34 -15.25 -27.95
C GLY A 77 2.04 -16.35 -26.92
N GLU A 78 3.00 -16.75 -26.13
CA GLU A 78 2.92 -17.92 -25.29
C GLU A 78 2.22 -17.65 -23.96
N ASP A 79 1.62 -18.69 -23.44
CA ASP A 79 0.93 -18.72 -22.16
C ASP A 79 1.88 -18.33 -21.02
N TYR A 80 1.75 -17.11 -20.51
CA TYR A 80 2.50 -16.61 -19.37
C TYR A 80 2.37 -17.48 -18.10
N ASN A 81 1.37 -18.38 -18.05
CA ASN A 81 1.21 -19.34 -16.97
C ASN A 81 2.24 -20.48 -17.04
N SER A 82 2.80 -20.74 -18.21
CA SER A 82 3.83 -21.75 -18.43
C SER A 82 5.25 -21.17 -18.53
N LEU A 83 5.40 -19.86 -18.52
CA LEU A 83 6.67 -19.19 -18.68
C LEU A 83 7.62 -19.45 -17.51
N LEU A 84 8.76 -20.01 -17.86
CA LEU A 84 9.80 -20.45 -16.95
C LEU A 84 10.92 -19.43 -16.95
N ILE A 85 11.10 -18.74 -15.84
CA ILE A 85 12.23 -17.83 -15.65
C ILE A 85 13.49 -18.69 -15.44
N GLY A 86 14.40 -18.68 -16.41
CA GLY A 86 15.47 -19.66 -16.49
C GLY A 86 16.85 -19.24 -15.99
N THR A 87 17.14 -17.96 -15.75
CA THR A 87 18.48 -17.53 -15.30
C THR A 87 18.40 -16.41 -14.28
N SER A 88 19.09 -16.60 -13.17
CA SER A 88 19.34 -15.54 -12.19
C SER A 88 20.38 -14.55 -12.74
N SER A 89 20.29 -13.28 -12.31
CA SER A 89 21.31 -12.25 -12.55
C SER A 89 22.72 -12.66 -12.07
N THR A 90 22.80 -13.72 -11.26
CA THR A 90 24.06 -14.31 -10.74
C THR A 90 24.54 -15.52 -11.56
N GLY A 91 23.86 -15.88 -12.66
CA GLY A 91 24.21 -17.01 -13.50
C GLY A 91 23.84 -18.39 -12.93
N THR A 92 23.12 -18.45 -11.82
CA THR A 92 22.65 -19.70 -11.22
C THR A 92 21.40 -20.18 -11.97
N GLN A 93 21.31 -21.48 -12.28
CA GLN A 93 20.08 -22.06 -12.88
C GLN A 93 18.90 -21.89 -11.90
N VAL A 94 17.94 -21.06 -12.27
CA VAL A 94 16.71 -20.85 -11.48
C VAL A 94 15.73 -21.96 -11.82
N LYS A 95 15.07 -22.50 -10.79
CA LYS A 95 13.93 -23.41 -10.97
C LYS A 95 12.86 -22.74 -11.82
N LYS A 96 12.23 -23.53 -12.70
CA LYS A 96 11.05 -23.11 -13.47
C LYS A 96 10.03 -22.45 -12.56
N GLN A 97 9.70 -21.17 -12.80
CA GLN A 97 8.81 -20.38 -11.94
C GLN A 97 7.65 -19.83 -12.77
N ASN A 98 6.46 -19.84 -12.21
CA ASN A 98 5.28 -19.27 -12.84
C ASN A 98 5.38 -17.73 -12.83
N TYR A 99 5.55 -17.13 -14.00
CA TYR A 99 5.67 -15.67 -14.09
C TYR A 99 4.36 -14.94 -13.75
N ALA A 100 3.21 -15.51 -14.07
CA ALA A 100 1.93 -14.90 -13.73
C ALA A 100 1.78 -14.77 -12.19
N GLU A 101 2.24 -15.78 -11.43
CA GLU A 101 2.28 -15.68 -9.96
C GLU A 101 3.21 -14.57 -9.50
N LEU A 102 4.43 -14.48 -10.02
CA LEU A 102 5.37 -13.40 -9.68
C LEU A 102 4.75 -12.03 -9.96
N TYR A 103 4.10 -11.88 -11.13
CA TYR A 103 3.45 -10.62 -11.49
C TYR A 103 2.31 -10.27 -10.52
N ILE A 104 1.46 -11.23 -10.18
CA ILE A 104 0.38 -11.05 -9.21
C ILE A 104 0.94 -10.61 -7.84
N ARG A 105 1.96 -11.30 -7.33
CA ARG A 105 2.54 -10.98 -6.02
C ARG A 105 3.23 -9.62 -6.01
N TRP A 106 3.90 -9.27 -7.09
CA TRP A 106 4.50 -7.94 -7.24
C TRP A 106 3.45 -6.84 -7.35
N PHE A 107 2.34 -7.12 -8.04
CA PHE A 107 1.21 -6.21 -8.16
C PHE A 107 0.52 -5.98 -6.80
N GLN A 108 0.34 -7.03 -6.02
CA GLN A 108 -0.17 -6.95 -4.64
C GLN A 108 0.72 -6.05 -3.76
N PHE A 109 2.02 -6.22 -3.81
CA PHE A 109 2.99 -5.33 -3.15
C PHE A 109 2.88 -3.89 -3.69
N GLY A 110 2.86 -3.73 -5.00
CA GLY A 110 2.76 -2.44 -5.67
C GLY A 110 1.52 -1.64 -5.28
N ALA A 111 0.39 -2.31 -5.00
CA ALA A 111 -0.83 -1.64 -4.54
C ALA A 111 -0.65 -0.87 -3.23
N PHE A 112 0.37 -1.21 -2.44
CA PHE A 112 0.76 -0.52 -1.20
C PHE A 112 2.08 0.25 -1.33
N CYS A 113 2.53 0.51 -2.55
CA CYS A 113 3.59 1.49 -2.80
C CYS A 113 2.99 2.90 -2.96
N PRO A 114 3.71 3.96 -2.57
CA PRO A 114 3.26 5.34 -2.77
C PRO A 114 2.90 5.65 -4.22
N THR A 115 3.71 5.21 -5.16
CA THR A 115 3.43 5.29 -6.60
C THR A 115 3.24 3.88 -7.16
N PHE A 116 2.05 3.62 -7.68
CA PHE A 116 1.65 2.32 -8.22
C PHE A 116 1.66 2.36 -9.76
N ARG A 117 2.47 1.51 -10.39
CA ARG A 117 2.60 1.53 -11.83
C ARG A 117 3.07 0.19 -12.40
N THR A 118 2.46 -0.25 -13.50
CA THR A 118 2.97 -1.34 -14.33
C THR A 118 3.93 -0.79 -15.37
N HIS A 119 5.09 -1.43 -15.55
CA HIS A 119 6.08 -1.03 -16.55
C HIS A 119 7.06 -2.16 -16.83
N GLY A 120 7.53 -2.27 -18.07
CA GLY A 120 8.53 -3.24 -18.48
C GLY A 120 8.64 -3.34 -20.00
N THR A 121 9.70 -4.00 -20.47
CA THR A 121 9.95 -4.24 -21.91
C THR A 121 9.16 -5.44 -22.46
N ARG A 122 8.42 -6.16 -21.62
CA ARG A 122 7.53 -7.24 -22.01
C ARG A 122 6.53 -6.74 -23.06
N LYS A 123 6.11 -7.64 -23.94
CA LYS A 123 5.08 -7.36 -24.95
C LYS A 123 3.76 -6.88 -24.31
N HIS A 124 3.43 -7.40 -23.13
CA HIS A 124 2.19 -7.14 -22.43
C HIS A 124 2.46 -6.78 -20.95
N ASN A 125 1.89 -5.68 -20.48
CA ASN A 125 1.96 -5.21 -19.08
C ASN A 125 0.57 -4.99 -18.48
N GLU A 126 -0.48 -5.23 -19.26
CA GLU A 126 -1.86 -4.97 -18.92
C GLU A 126 -2.42 -6.09 -18.02
N VAL A 127 -3.38 -5.75 -17.18
CA VAL A 127 -3.96 -6.67 -16.19
C VAL A 127 -4.65 -7.89 -16.83
N TRP A 128 -5.18 -7.76 -18.05
CA TRP A 128 -5.85 -8.83 -18.80
C TRP A 128 -4.90 -9.79 -19.53
N SER A 129 -3.60 -9.54 -19.48
CA SER A 129 -2.62 -10.28 -20.30
C SER A 129 -2.17 -11.61 -19.68
N TYR A 130 -2.52 -11.89 -18.43
CA TYR A 130 -2.02 -13.02 -17.65
C TYR A 130 -3.07 -14.09 -17.36
N GLY A 131 -4.17 -14.08 -18.14
CA GLY A 131 -5.30 -15.00 -18.02
C GLY A 131 -6.37 -14.51 -17.03
N GLU A 132 -7.59 -15.05 -17.20
CA GLU A 132 -8.80 -14.59 -16.50
C GLU A 132 -8.67 -14.58 -14.97
N LYS A 133 -8.08 -15.64 -14.39
CA LYS A 133 -7.88 -15.73 -12.94
C LYS A 133 -6.92 -14.65 -12.44
N ALA A 134 -5.86 -14.38 -13.18
CA ALA A 134 -4.92 -13.31 -12.84
C ALA A 134 -5.61 -11.93 -12.95
N GLU A 135 -6.35 -11.70 -14.02
CA GLU A 135 -7.11 -10.46 -14.23
C GLU A 135 -8.06 -10.17 -13.06
N GLN A 136 -8.85 -11.14 -12.64
CA GLN A 136 -9.76 -10.99 -11.49
C GLN A 136 -9.01 -10.56 -10.22
N ILE A 137 -7.85 -11.17 -9.96
CA ILE A 137 -7.01 -10.80 -8.80
C ILE A 137 -6.44 -9.39 -8.96
N LEU A 138 -5.90 -9.06 -10.11
CA LEU A 138 -5.29 -7.75 -10.36
C LEU A 138 -6.32 -6.62 -10.28
N VAL A 139 -7.51 -6.83 -10.83
CA VAL A 139 -8.65 -5.89 -10.73
C VAL A 139 -9.10 -5.72 -9.28
N LYS A 140 -9.13 -6.78 -8.47
CA LYS A 140 -9.40 -6.69 -7.01
C LYS A 140 -8.47 -5.68 -6.33
N TYR A 141 -7.17 -5.71 -6.65
CA TYR A 141 -6.19 -4.79 -6.04
C TYR A 141 -6.23 -3.38 -6.63
N LEU A 142 -6.61 -3.20 -7.89
CA LEU A 142 -6.92 -1.89 -8.44
C LEU A 142 -8.09 -1.24 -7.69
N LYS A 143 -9.19 -1.97 -7.55
CA LYS A 143 -10.37 -1.49 -6.82
C LYS A 143 -10.05 -1.17 -5.36
N LEU A 144 -9.31 -2.06 -4.68
CA LEU A 144 -8.84 -1.80 -3.32
C LEU A 144 -8.01 -0.50 -3.24
N ARG A 145 -7.06 -0.31 -4.16
CA ARG A 145 -6.23 0.90 -4.20
C ARG A 145 -7.08 2.15 -4.41
N TYR A 146 -8.04 2.11 -5.34
CA TYR A 146 -8.92 3.24 -5.63
C TYR A 146 -9.83 3.57 -4.45
N SER A 147 -10.40 2.57 -3.79
CA SER A 147 -11.21 2.78 -2.59
C SER A 147 -10.41 3.35 -1.41
N LEU A 148 -9.10 3.05 -1.32
CA LEU A 148 -8.21 3.61 -0.31
C LEU A 148 -7.65 5.00 -0.67
N MET A 149 -8.02 5.61 -1.79
CA MET A 149 -7.48 6.92 -2.19
C MET A 149 -7.73 8.04 -1.18
N PRO A 150 -8.88 8.15 -0.50
CA PRO A 150 -9.04 9.14 0.57
C PRO A 150 -8.01 8.97 1.70
N TYR A 151 -7.71 7.73 2.10
CA TYR A 151 -6.67 7.41 3.06
C TYR A 151 -5.28 7.78 2.51
N ILE A 152 -4.94 7.31 1.31
CA ILE A 152 -3.62 7.51 0.67
C ILE A 152 -3.34 8.99 0.44
N TYR A 153 -4.33 9.75 -0.02
CA TYR A 153 -4.17 11.19 -0.28
C TYR A 153 -3.97 11.99 1.02
N SER A 154 -4.67 11.59 2.08
CA SER A 154 -4.46 12.15 3.41
C SER A 154 -3.08 11.80 3.99
N LEU A 155 -2.55 10.60 3.72
CA LEU A 155 -1.16 10.26 4.05
C LEU A 155 -0.16 11.16 3.32
N ALA A 156 -0.43 11.51 2.04
CA ALA A 156 0.41 12.45 1.30
C ALA A 156 0.45 13.82 1.98
N TYR A 157 -0.70 14.32 2.42
CA TYR A 157 -0.77 15.55 3.21
C TYR A 157 0.02 15.44 4.52
N GLN A 158 -0.17 14.36 5.28
CA GLN A 158 0.58 14.12 6.52
C GLN A 158 2.10 14.06 6.27
N THR A 159 2.52 13.38 5.20
CA THR A 159 3.93 13.29 4.79
C THR A 159 4.53 14.68 4.54
N THR A 160 3.81 15.58 3.88
CA THR A 160 4.31 16.95 3.64
C THR A 160 4.40 17.78 4.92
N ARG A 161 3.60 17.48 5.94
CA ARG A 161 3.57 18.20 7.23
C ARG A 161 4.57 17.68 8.25
N THR A 162 4.81 16.38 8.26
CA THR A 162 5.55 15.69 9.32
C THR A 162 6.84 15.03 8.84
N GLY A 163 6.97 14.78 7.55
CA GLY A 163 8.04 13.96 6.97
C GLY A 163 7.81 12.44 7.12
N ALA A 164 6.76 12.00 7.82
CA ALA A 164 6.47 10.59 8.00
C ALA A 164 6.12 9.94 6.64
N PRO A 165 6.81 8.88 6.20
CA PRO A 165 6.58 8.28 4.89
C PRO A 165 5.31 7.41 4.87
N PHE A 166 4.85 7.08 3.66
CA PHE A 166 3.74 6.13 3.46
C PHE A 166 4.12 4.71 3.89
N MET A 167 5.28 4.24 3.39
CA MET A 167 5.85 2.95 3.74
C MET A 167 6.85 3.15 4.87
N ARG A 168 6.66 2.44 5.96
CA ARG A 168 7.47 2.55 7.16
C ARG A 168 7.98 1.19 7.58
N ALA A 169 9.27 1.07 7.77
CA ALA A 169 9.82 -0.10 8.42
C ALA A 169 9.24 -0.22 9.85
N LEU A 170 9.00 -1.44 10.31
CA LEU A 170 8.32 -1.64 11.60
C LEU A 170 9.03 -0.95 12.77
N TRP A 171 10.37 -0.89 12.75
CA TRP A 171 11.16 -0.22 13.79
C TRP A 171 10.91 1.30 13.89
N MET A 172 10.31 1.92 12.87
CA MET A 172 9.97 3.35 12.91
C MET A 172 8.76 3.62 13.84
N ASP A 173 7.86 2.66 13.96
CA ASP A 173 6.63 2.77 14.76
C ASP A 173 6.67 1.90 16.03
N PHE A 174 7.54 0.86 16.07
CA PHE A 174 7.61 -0.13 17.16
C PHE A 174 9.06 -0.35 17.59
N PRO A 175 9.41 -0.06 18.86
CA PRO A 175 10.80 -0.09 19.35
C PRO A 175 11.32 -1.50 19.69
N GLU A 176 10.62 -2.55 19.31
CA GLU A 176 10.97 -3.93 19.59
C GLU A 176 12.17 -4.40 18.76
N GLU A 177 13.02 -5.23 19.34
CA GLU A 177 14.20 -5.80 18.65
C GLU A 177 13.78 -6.61 17.42
N GLU A 178 12.68 -7.35 17.51
CA GLU A 178 12.12 -8.11 16.39
C GLU A 178 11.80 -7.21 15.20
N CYS A 179 11.13 -6.07 15.46
CA CYS A 179 10.79 -5.10 14.42
C CYS A 179 12.02 -4.51 13.72
N ALA A 180 13.17 -4.42 14.40
CA ALA A 180 14.41 -3.93 13.81
C ALA A 180 15.04 -4.91 12.81
N ARG A 181 14.72 -6.20 12.91
CA ARG A 181 15.28 -7.26 12.05
C ARG A 181 14.41 -7.55 10.83
N LEU A 182 13.13 -7.19 10.87
CA LEU A 182 12.17 -7.50 9.82
C LEU A 182 12.33 -6.58 8.61
N GLN A 183 12.41 -7.17 7.41
CA GLN A 183 12.65 -6.47 6.16
C GLN A 183 11.58 -6.78 5.09
N ASP A 184 10.68 -7.71 5.34
CA ASP A 184 9.71 -8.24 4.37
C ASP A 184 8.25 -7.96 4.75
N GLU A 185 8.04 -7.15 5.77
CA GLU A 185 6.76 -6.58 6.16
C GLU A 185 6.92 -5.15 6.64
N PHE A 186 5.87 -4.34 6.49
CA PHE A 186 5.96 -2.90 6.73
C PHE A 186 4.61 -2.29 7.08
N MET A 187 4.64 -1.10 7.70
CA MET A 187 3.44 -0.27 7.88
C MET A 187 3.18 0.56 6.62
N PHE A 188 1.93 0.57 6.16
CA PHE A 188 1.43 1.52 5.16
C PHE A 188 0.54 2.55 5.84
N GLY A 189 1.09 3.75 6.06
CA GLY A 189 0.57 4.70 7.01
C GLY A 189 0.56 4.15 8.44
N PRO A 190 -0.18 4.77 9.38
CA PRO A 190 -0.20 4.35 10.78
C PRO A 190 -1.08 3.12 11.04
N ALA A 191 -1.94 2.72 10.08
CA ALA A 191 -2.99 1.77 10.31
C ALA A 191 -2.73 0.36 9.76
N PHE A 192 -2.12 0.24 8.58
CA PHE A 192 -1.99 -1.05 7.89
C PHE A 192 -0.60 -1.67 8.09
N LEU A 193 -0.54 -2.92 8.50
CA LEU A 193 0.63 -3.78 8.37
C LEU A 193 0.45 -4.64 7.12
N ILE A 194 1.40 -4.56 6.21
CA ILE A 194 1.41 -5.27 4.93
C ILE A 194 2.53 -6.30 4.95
N ALA A 195 2.20 -7.53 4.60
CA ALA A 195 3.15 -8.64 4.59
C ALA A 195 3.17 -9.32 3.21
N PRO A 196 3.96 -8.80 2.22
CA PRO A 196 4.01 -9.33 0.86
C PRO A 196 4.48 -10.78 0.81
N VAL A 197 3.95 -11.56 -0.14
CA VAL A 197 4.44 -12.90 -0.46
C VAL A 197 5.58 -12.76 -1.44
N VAL A 198 6.74 -13.31 -1.10
CA VAL A 198 7.99 -13.14 -1.83
C VAL A 198 8.65 -14.45 -2.27
N GLU A 199 7.91 -15.56 -2.17
CA GLU A 199 8.36 -16.89 -2.58
C GLU A 199 7.31 -17.59 -3.44
N CYS A 200 7.76 -18.26 -4.49
CA CYS A 200 6.90 -18.96 -5.43
C CYS A 200 6.13 -20.11 -4.76
N GLY A 201 4.82 -20.18 -5.06
CA GLY A 201 3.94 -21.24 -4.57
C GLY A 201 3.57 -21.14 -3.08
N GLN A 202 3.96 -20.05 -2.43
CA GLN A 202 3.66 -19.83 -1.02
C GLN A 202 2.18 -19.49 -0.82
N THR A 203 1.47 -20.28 -0.02
CA THR A 203 0.05 -20.09 0.32
C THR A 203 -0.19 -19.68 1.76
N GLN A 204 0.87 -19.64 2.56
CA GLN A 204 0.91 -19.17 3.93
C GLN A 204 2.25 -18.51 4.20
N ARG A 205 2.31 -17.50 5.07
CA ARG A 205 3.58 -16.92 5.53
C ARG A 205 3.53 -16.58 7.01
N ARG A 206 4.69 -16.60 7.64
CA ARG A 206 4.85 -16.06 9.00
C ARG A 206 4.77 -14.53 8.92
N VAL A 207 4.04 -13.93 9.86
CA VAL A 207 3.93 -12.48 10.03
C VAL A 207 4.13 -12.16 11.50
N TYR A 208 4.94 -11.19 11.80
CA TYR A 208 5.08 -10.66 13.13
C TYR A 208 4.08 -9.52 13.36
N LEU A 209 3.26 -9.63 14.37
CA LEU A 209 2.34 -8.59 14.78
C LEU A 209 2.97 -7.83 15.95
N PRO A 210 3.44 -6.58 15.75
CA PRO A 210 4.12 -5.81 16.78
C PRO A 210 3.32 -5.64 18.06
N GLN A 211 4.03 -5.58 19.20
CA GLN A 211 3.48 -5.32 20.53
C GLN A 211 2.94 -3.88 20.64
N GLY A 212 2.12 -3.61 21.63
CA GLY A 212 1.58 -2.28 21.92
C GLY A 212 0.30 -1.94 21.17
N ALA A 213 -0.18 -2.86 20.34
CA ALA A 213 -1.49 -2.81 19.71
C ALA A 213 -2.05 -4.22 19.51
N ASP A 214 -3.36 -4.33 19.39
CA ASP A 214 -4.01 -5.50 18.81
C ASP A 214 -4.18 -5.28 17.30
N TRP A 215 -4.38 -6.36 16.56
CA TRP A 215 -4.42 -6.36 15.11
C TRP A 215 -5.65 -7.09 14.58
N VAL A 216 -6.21 -6.60 13.51
CA VAL A 216 -7.38 -7.20 12.84
C VAL A 216 -6.99 -7.61 11.43
N ASP A 217 -7.14 -8.88 11.10
CA ASP A 217 -6.98 -9.34 9.71
C ASP A 217 -8.00 -8.62 8.81
N TYR A 218 -7.50 -7.90 7.83
CA TYR A 218 -8.31 -7.06 6.95
C TYR A 218 -9.36 -7.85 6.14
N TRP A 219 -9.02 -9.10 5.79
CA TRP A 219 -9.86 -9.93 4.93
C TRP A 219 -10.94 -10.69 5.69
N THR A 220 -10.62 -11.12 6.90
CA THR A 220 -11.48 -12.01 7.69
C THR A 220 -12.14 -11.32 8.89
N GLY A 221 -11.63 -10.17 9.31
CA GLY A 221 -12.05 -9.52 10.55
C GLY A 221 -11.52 -10.19 11.82
N ARG A 222 -10.70 -11.24 11.69
CA ARG A 222 -10.16 -11.98 12.83
C ARG A 222 -9.19 -11.12 13.66
N HIS A 223 -9.33 -11.21 14.98
CA HIS A 223 -8.54 -10.48 15.96
C HIS A 223 -7.30 -11.25 16.39
N TYR A 224 -6.20 -10.50 16.56
CA TYR A 224 -4.92 -11.02 17.07
C TYR A 224 -4.33 -10.05 18.09
N ARG A 225 -3.77 -10.57 19.16
CA ARG A 225 -2.94 -9.78 20.06
C ARG A 225 -1.58 -9.53 19.42
N GLY A 226 -1.02 -8.33 19.65
CA GLY A 226 0.34 -8.03 19.24
C GLY A 226 1.41 -8.74 20.09
N GLY A 227 2.68 -8.55 19.71
CA GLY A 227 3.84 -9.16 20.36
C GLY A 227 4.03 -10.64 20.01
N ARG A 228 3.62 -11.08 18.81
CA ARG A 228 3.70 -12.50 18.41
C ARG A 228 3.85 -12.73 16.93
N TRP A 229 4.40 -13.88 16.60
CA TRP A 229 4.33 -14.45 15.26
C TRP A 229 3.02 -15.18 15.04
N ILE A 230 2.48 -15.06 13.84
CA ILE A 230 1.32 -15.84 13.38
C ILE A 230 1.64 -16.47 12.02
N LEU A 231 0.89 -17.51 11.65
CA LEU A 231 0.89 -18.07 10.30
C LEU A 231 -0.34 -17.53 9.55
N ALA A 232 -0.11 -16.54 8.69
CA ALA A 232 -1.17 -15.90 7.91
C ALA A 232 -1.46 -16.67 6.62
N GLN A 233 -2.73 -16.77 6.25
CA GLN A 233 -3.12 -17.29 4.93
C GLN A 233 -2.72 -16.32 3.84
N ALA A 234 -2.15 -16.85 2.77
CA ALA A 234 -1.60 -16.08 1.64
C ALA A 234 -1.93 -16.73 0.30
N GLN A 235 -3.20 -17.11 0.11
CA GLN A 235 -3.67 -17.64 -1.17
C GLN A 235 -3.36 -16.65 -2.30
N MET A 236 -3.36 -17.10 -3.55
CA MET A 236 -2.92 -16.30 -4.70
C MET A 236 -3.63 -14.94 -4.79
N ASP A 237 -4.90 -14.88 -4.43
CA ASP A 237 -5.72 -13.67 -4.42
C ASP A 237 -5.60 -12.82 -3.14
N CYS A 238 -4.73 -13.23 -2.19
CA CYS A 238 -4.62 -12.61 -0.88
C CYS A 238 -3.17 -12.29 -0.53
N ILE A 239 -2.88 -11.01 -0.31
CA ILE A 239 -1.70 -10.55 0.44
C ILE A 239 -2.14 -10.39 1.89
N PRO A 240 -1.41 -10.92 2.89
CA PRO A 240 -1.73 -10.67 4.28
C PRO A 240 -1.68 -9.19 4.63
N ILE A 241 -2.77 -8.70 5.19
CA ILE A 241 -2.97 -7.31 5.64
C ILE A 241 -3.58 -7.35 7.02
N PHE A 242 -2.97 -6.62 7.95
CA PHE A 242 -3.51 -6.46 9.29
C PHE A 242 -3.72 -4.98 9.58
N VAL A 243 -4.84 -4.66 10.21
CA VAL A 243 -5.14 -3.29 10.62
C VAL A 243 -4.92 -3.16 12.12
N ARG A 244 -4.18 -2.15 12.52
CA ARG A 244 -3.95 -1.81 13.90
C ARG A 244 -5.27 -1.44 14.57
N ALA A 245 -5.61 -2.06 15.69
CA ALA A 245 -6.73 -1.64 16.52
C ALA A 245 -6.52 -0.20 17.02
N GLY A 246 -7.58 0.57 17.16
CA GLY A 246 -7.49 2.01 17.33
C GLY A 246 -7.12 2.75 16.04
N SER A 247 -7.76 2.40 14.91
CA SER A 247 -7.55 3.07 13.63
C SER A 247 -8.86 3.47 12.96
N ILE A 248 -8.82 4.59 12.23
CA ILE A 248 -9.89 5.03 11.33
C ILE A 248 -9.35 5.02 9.91
N ILE A 249 -10.03 4.33 9.00
CA ILE A 249 -9.67 4.24 7.59
C ILE A 249 -10.82 4.82 6.76
N PRO A 250 -10.64 6.01 6.15
CA PRO A 250 -11.60 6.51 5.19
C PRO A 250 -11.49 5.71 3.89
N VAL A 251 -12.63 5.24 3.41
CA VAL A 251 -12.78 4.42 2.20
C VAL A 251 -13.73 5.13 1.25
N GLY A 252 -13.29 5.38 0.03
CA GLY A 252 -14.09 5.97 -1.03
C GLY A 252 -14.92 4.93 -1.79
N GLU A 253 -15.69 5.43 -2.74
CA GLU A 253 -16.49 4.62 -3.65
C GLU A 253 -15.63 3.81 -4.64
N ASP A 254 -16.20 2.74 -5.18
CA ASP A 254 -15.62 2.00 -6.32
C ASP A 254 -15.83 2.84 -7.59
N VAL A 255 -14.76 3.50 -8.04
CA VAL A 255 -14.76 4.38 -9.20
C VAL A 255 -13.82 3.89 -10.28
N GLU A 256 -14.18 4.10 -11.54
CA GLU A 256 -13.33 3.74 -12.69
C GLU A 256 -12.18 4.72 -12.92
N SER A 257 -12.30 5.94 -12.40
CA SER A 257 -11.30 7.00 -12.55
C SER A 257 -11.25 7.89 -11.32
N LEU A 258 -10.04 8.26 -10.90
CA LEU A 258 -9.82 9.26 -9.83
C LEU A 258 -10.19 10.69 -10.26
N GLN A 259 -10.53 10.91 -11.53
CA GLN A 259 -11.13 12.16 -11.99
C GLN A 259 -12.64 12.22 -11.68
N THR A 260 -13.25 11.06 -11.41
CA THR A 260 -14.64 10.98 -10.94
C THR A 260 -14.69 11.53 -9.52
N GLU A 261 -15.60 12.48 -9.30
CA GLU A 261 -15.79 13.07 -7.98
C GLU A 261 -16.30 12.01 -7.00
N GLN A 262 -15.62 11.84 -5.88
CA GLN A 262 -16.04 10.99 -4.78
C GLN A 262 -17.22 11.67 -4.07
N LYS A 263 -18.40 11.07 -4.15
CA LYS A 263 -19.60 11.63 -3.52
C LYS A 263 -19.77 11.17 -2.08
N GLN A 264 -19.25 9.99 -1.78
CA GLN A 264 -19.39 9.36 -0.47
C GLN A 264 -18.06 8.82 0.04
N ILE A 265 -17.82 8.99 1.32
CA ILE A 265 -16.69 8.37 2.03
C ILE A 265 -17.25 7.62 3.23
N GLU A 266 -16.84 6.36 3.37
CA GLU A 266 -17.12 5.52 4.52
C GLU A 266 -15.96 5.63 5.51
N ALA A 267 -16.24 5.87 6.79
CA ALA A 267 -15.25 5.76 7.84
C ALA A 267 -15.28 4.33 8.45
N ARG A 268 -14.27 3.53 8.17
CA ARG A 268 -14.09 2.21 8.81
C ARG A 268 -13.30 2.39 10.08
N VAL A 269 -13.92 2.07 11.21
CA VAL A 269 -13.30 2.12 12.53
C VAL A 269 -12.91 0.71 12.95
N TYR A 270 -11.66 0.55 13.35
CA TYR A 270 -11.13 -0.65 13.98
C TYR A 270 -10.93 -0.35 15.48
N PRO A 271 -11.89 -0.75 16.34
CA PRO A 271 -11.88 -0.41 17.75
C PRO A 271 -10.69 -0.99 18.51
N GLY A 272 -10.52 -0.58 19.78
CA GLY A 272 -9.50 -1.10 20.70
C GLY A 272 -8.67 0.00 21.36
N ALA A 273 -8.75 1.23 20.87
CA ALA A 273 -8.22 2.43 21.50
C ALA A 273 -8.86 3.68 20.93
N ASP A 274 -8.81 4.80 21.67
CA ASP A 274 -9.13 6.11 21.14
C ASP A 274 -8.17 6.45 20.00
N CYS A 275 -8.72 7.00 18.92
CA CYS A 275 -7.90 7.34 17.77
C CYS A 275 -8.47 8.53 16.97
N SER A 276 -7.61 9.10 16.14
CA SER A 276 -8.01 10.17 15.23
C SER A 276 -7.36 9.98 13.85
N PHE A 277 -8.01 10.55 12.85
CA PHE A 277 -7.49 10.61 11.48
C PHE A 277 -7.88 11.93 10.85
N THR A 278 -6.91 12.62 10.23
CA THR A 278 -7.18 13.86 9.48
C THR A 278 -7.38 13.51 8.00
N LEU A 279 -8.60 13.61 7.55
CA LEU A 279 -8.96 13.52 6.13
C LEU A 279 -8.62 14.83 5.44
N TYR A 280 -8.01 14.77 4.25
CA TYR A 280 -7.58 15.91 3.46
C TYR A 280 -8.18 15.89 2.06
N SER A 281 -8.58 17.07 1.56
CA SER A 281 -9.03 17.26 0.18
C SER A 281 -8.59 18.61 -0.38
N ASP A 282 -8.27 18.62 -1.65
CA ASP A 282 -8.07 19.82 -2.48
C ASP A 282 -8.52 19.52 -3.92
N ASP A 283 -8.17 20.37 -4.88
CA ASP A 283 -8.57 20.18 -6.27
C ASP A 283 -7.83 19.04 -7.01
N GLY A 284 -6.80 18.44 -6.38
CA GLY A 284 -5.98 17.37 -6.96
C GLY A 284 -5.11 17.78 -8.16
N LYS A 285 -5.15 19.02 -8.60
CA LYS A 285 -4.60 19.47 -9.88
C LYS A 285 -3.64 20.65 -9.77
N THR A 286 -3.99 21.69 -9.02
CA THR A 286 -3.25 22.95 -8.96
C THR A 286 -2.36 23.04 -7.74
N TYR A 287 -1.60 24.13 -7.64
CA TYR A 287 -0.80 24.48 -6.47
C TYR A 287 -1.53 25.41 -5.50
N ASP A 288 -2.85 25.57 -5.62
CA ASP A 288 -3.61 26.49 -4.78
C ASP A 288 -3.67 26.05 -3.31
N TYR A 289 -3.40 24.78 -3.02
CA TYR A 289 -3.18 24.29 -1.66
C TYR A 289 -2.03 25.04 -0.92
N GLU A 290 -1.02 25.54 -1.64
CA GLU A 290 0.06 26.36 -1.06
C GLU A 290 -0.45 27.71 -0.56
N LYS A 291 -1.63 28.15 -1.04
CA LYS A 291 -2.33 29.37 -0.63
C LYS A 291 -3.42 29.07 0.43
N GLY A 292 -3.51 27.85 0.91
CA GLY A 292 -4.52 27.43 1.89
C GLY A 292 -5.84 27.01 1.27
N VAL A 293 -5.92 26.81 -0.05
CA VAL A 293 -7.14 26.33 -0.73
C VAL A 293 -7.17 24.80 -0.64
N TYR A 294 -7.58 24.31 0.50
CA TYR A 294 -7.82 22.90 0.81
C TYR A 294 -8.72 22.76 2.03
N ASP A 295 -9.30 21.60 2.21
CA ASP A 295 -10.11 21.25 3.37
C ASP A 295 -9.50 20.12 4.17
N THR A 296 -9.71 20.17 5.49
CA THR A 296 -9.38 19.07 6.39
C THR A 296 -10.57 18.73 7.28
N LEU A 297 -10.76 17.44 7.54
CA LEU A 297 -11.77 16.94 8.47
C LEU A 297 -11.10 16.02 9.48
N GLU A 298 -11.16 16.40 10.75
CA GLU A 298 -10.65 15.57 11.83
C GLU A 298 -11.71 14.58 12.29
N LEU A 299 -11.46 13.31 12.04
CA LEU A 299 -12.24 12.18 12.54
C LEU A 299 -11.67 11.75 13.89
N ARG A 300 -12.53 11.60 14.91
CA ARG A 300 -12.13 11.13 16.25
C ARG A 300 -13.04 10.01 16.70
N TRP A 301 -12.45 8.92 17.12
CA TRP A 301 -13.12 7.78 17.74
C TRP A 301 -12.86 7.78 19.24
N ASP A 302 -13.92 7.72 20.00
CA ASP A 302 -13.91 7.46 21.43
C ASP A 302 -14.26 5.98 21.65
N ASP A 303 -13.29 5.20 22.09
CA ASP A 303 -13.45 3.76 22.21
C ASP A 303 -14.30 3.35 23.39
N CYS A 304 -14.41 4.17 24.41
CA CYS A 304 -15.26 3.93 25.58
C CYS A 304 -16.75 4.10 25.22
N SER A 305 -17.10 5.21 24.59
CA SER A 305 -18.49 5.50 24.19
C SER A 305 -18.87 4.89 22.84
N LYS A 306 -17.91 4.25 22.14
CA LYS A 306 -18.06 3.69 20.78
C LYS A 306 -18.64 4.71 19.78
N ARG A 307 -18.16 5.93 19.84
CA ARG A 307 -18.67 7.05 19.06
C ARG A 307 -17.59 7.67 18.16
N LEU A 308 -17.94 7.83 16.88
CA LEU A 308 -17.15 8.61 15.93
C LEU A 308 -17.74 10.01 15.79
N THR A 309 -16.86 11.02 15.81
CA THR A 309 -17.20 12.42 15.52
C THR A 309 -16.29 12.97 14.43
N ALA A 310 -16.76 13.97 13.71
CA ALA A 310 -16.01 14.71 12.71
C ALA A 310 -16.01 16.19 13.07
N ASN A 311 -14.86 16.80 13.32
CA ASN A 311 -14.71 18.15 13.88
C ASN A 311 -15.64 18.38 15.10
N GLY A 312 -15.82 17.35 15.95
CA GLY A 312 -16.69 17.39 17.13
C GLY A 312 -18.19 17.20 16.84
N THR A 313 -18.60 17.03 15.58
CA THR A 313 -20.00 16.83 15.16
C THR A 313 -20.26 15.36 14.86
N ALA A 314 -21.49 14.89 15.13
CA ALA A 314 -21.90 13.53 14.79
C ALA A 314 -22.10 13.37 13.27
N LEU A 315 -21.87 12.17 12.76
CA LEU A 315 -22.11 11.83 11.35
C LEU A 315 -23.59 11.42 11.12
N PRO A 316 -24.14 11.58 9.90
CA PRO A 316 -23.47 11.98 8.65
C PRO A 316 -23.18 13.48 8.58
N LEU A 317 -22.17 13.87 7.82
CA LEU A 317 -21.73 15.24 7.65
C LEU A 317 -21.39 15.53 6.19
N GLU A 318 -21.86 16.65 5.66
CA GLU A 318 -21.40 17.17 4.38
C GLU A 318 -20.01 17.80 4.54
N TRP A 319 -19.08 17.44 3.66
CA TRP A 319 -17.71 17.94 3.67
C TRP A 319 -17.31 18.43 2.28
N CYS A 320 -16.63 19.57 2.22
CA CYS A 320 -16.20 20.24 0.98
C CYS A 320 -17.36 20.62 0.03
N GLY A 321 -18.59 20.74 0.54
CA GLY A 321 -19.78 21.09 -0.26
C GLY A 321 -20.16 20.07 -1.34
N LYS A 322 -19.52 18.89 -1.36
CA LYS A 322 -19.65 17.91 -2.44
C LYS A 322 -19.63 16.46 -1.98
N THR A 323 -18.88 16.17 -0.93
CA THR A 323 -18.67 14.81 -0.42
C THR A 323 -19.39 14.64 0.89
N ILE A 324 -20.23 13.62 0.99
CA ILE A 324 -20.95 13.29 2.22
C ILE A 324 -20.22 12.13 2.89
N MET A 325 -19.75 12.32 4.13
CA MET A 325 -19.36 11.20 4.96
C MET A 325 -20.64 10.51 5.45
N THR A 326 -21.03 9.43 4.77
CA THR A 326 -22.36 8.84 4.90
C THR A 326 -22.44 7.70 5.88
N LYS A 327 -21.34 6.98 6.10
CA LYS A 327 -21.38 5.71 6.80
C LYS A 327 -20.19 5.53 7.74
N VAL A 328 -20.50 5.12 8.96
CA VAL A 328 -19.53 4.60 9.90
C VAL A 328 -19.69 3.08 9.95
N VAL A 329 -18.62 2.36 9.65
CA VAL A 329 -18.57 0.91 9.82
C VAL A 329 -17.62 0.61 10.94
N VAL A 330 -18.15 0.12 12.04
CA VAL A 330 -17.34 -0.40 13.16
C VAL A 330 -17.07 -1.87 12.85
N ILE A 331 -15.80 -2.22 12.71
CA ILE A 331 -15.40 -3.61 12.47
C ILE A 331 -15.58 -4.39 13.78
N ASP A 332 -16.48 -5.36 13.76
CA ASP A 332 -16.77 -6.18 14.94
C ASP A 332 -15.54 -7.00 15.34
N THR A 333 -15.18 -6.86 16.59
CA THR A 333 -13.99 -7.46 17.18
C THR A 333 -14.31 -8.58 18.16
N GLU A 334 -15.59 -8.98 18.29
CA GLU A 334 -16.02 -9.98 19.28
C GLU A 334 -15.67 -11.42 18.89
N ASN A 335 -15.35 -11.70 17.63
CA ASN A 335 -14.91 -13.03 17.20
C ASN A 335 -13.45 -13.31 17.60
N LYS A 336 -13.22 -13.47 18.89
CA LYS A 336 -11.93 -13.91 19.45
C LYS A 336 -11.79 -15.42 19.36
N GLU A 337 -11.23 -15.93 18.26
CA GLU A 337 -10.77 -17.33 18.24
C GLU A 337 -9.38 -17.46 18.88
N ASN A 338 -9.22 -18.50 19.70
CA ASN A 338 -7.91 -18.89 20.24
C ASN A 338 -6.96 -19.25 19.09
N THR A 339 -5.92 -18.47 18.89
CA THR A 339 -4.91 -18.70 17.87
C THR A 339 -3.82 -19.58 18.44
N GLU A 340 -3.52 -20.70 17.79
CA GLU A 340 -2.30 -21.47 18.05
C GLU A 340 -1.08 -20.58 17.87
N CYS A 341 -0.29 -20.43 18.92
CA CYS A 341 1.03 -19.82 18.84
C CYS A 341 1.94 -20.72 18.02
N VAL A 342 2.54 -20.20 16.97
CA VAL A 342 3.66 -20.86 16.31
C VAL A 342 4.86 -20.71 17.26
N THR A 343 5.16 -21.73 18.02
CA THR A 343 6.42 -21.80 18.80
C THR A 343 7.59 -21.91 17.85
N ASP A 344 8.66 -21.18 18.14
CA ASP A 344 9.91 -21.26 17.40
C ASP A 344 10.41 -22.72 17.39
N ALA A 345 10.63 -23.26 16.18
CA ALA A 345 11.39 -24.47 15.94
C ALA A 345 12.62 -24.14 15.10
#